data_7b7a312a5c70e602afdf194b8e2423ae
#
_entry.id   7b7a312a5c70e602afdf194b8e2423ae
#
_cell.length_a   1.000
_cell.length_b   1.000
_cell.length_c   1.000
_cell.angle_alpha   90.00
_cell.angle_beta   90.00
_cell.angle_gamma   90.00
#
_symmetry.space_group_name_H-M   'P 1'
#
loop_
_entity.id
_entity.type
_entity.pdbx_description
1 polymer ?
#
loop_
_entity_poly.entity_id
_entity_poly.type
_entity_poly.pdbx_seq_one_letter_code
_entity_poly.pdbx_strand_id
1 'polypeptide(L)'
;SRMDNLRASILRPQLPLLAERVARWRSLYDTMAVGLKNARGLRLTQRGASEAFVGSSFQFLMPEWGALHAQTLVARAAKRGVDLKWFGADSPIGFTSRYDHWRFAAGKALPETDQILKSLFDMRLPLTFTPADCVLIAKILHAEIQSINQAGPDADGTLLSVD
;
A
#
# COMPACT_ATOMS: atom_id res chain seq x y z
N SER A 1 28.22 4.92 1.34
CA SER A 1 28.41 4.06 2.50
C SER A 1 29.02 2.73 2.06
N ARG A 2 30.00 2.24 2.79
CA ARG A 2 30.62 0.93 2.51
C ARG A 2 29.89 -0.16 3.30
N MET A 3 29.66 -1.31 2.67
CA MET A 3 29.18 -2.49 3.34
C MET A 3 30.33 -3.07 4.19
N ASP A 4 30.10 -3.24 5.49
CA ASP A 4 31.07 -3.89 6.37
C ASP A 4 31.00 -5.43 6.23
N ASN A 5 32.04 -6.10 6.75
CA ASN A 5 32.15 -7.56 6.64
C ASN A 5 31.01 -8.30 7.34
N LEU A 6 30.48 -7.76 8.44
CA LEU A 6 29.37 -8.36 9.16
C LEU A 6 28.08 -8.37 8.32
N ARG A 7 27.73 -7.21 7.73
CA ARG A 7 26.58 -7.12 6.84
C ARG A 7 26.73 -7.99 5.60
N ALA A 8 27.93 -8.02 5.01
CA ALA A 8 28.23 -8.90 3.88
C ALA A 8 28.06 -10.37 4.24
N SER A 9 28.53 -10.81 5.40
CA SER A 9 28.38 -12.17 5.90
C SER A 9 26.92 -12.57 6.12
N ILE A 10 26.07 -11.64 6.60
CA ILE A 10 24.63 -11.87 6.79
C ILE A 10 23.90 -11.95 5.44
N LEU A 11 24.29 -11.14 4.46
CA LEU A 11 23.62 -11.08 3.16
C LEU A 11 24.03 -12.22 2.21
N ARG A 12 25.31 -12.62 2.25
CA ARG A 12 25.86 -13.63 1.33
C ARG A 12 25.05 -14.94 1.28
N PRO A 13 24.65 -15.57 2.40
CA PRO A 13 23.84 -16.79 2.36
C PRO A 13 22.40 -16.58 1.87
N GLN A 14 21.95 -15.34 1.75
CA GLN A 14 20.59 -15.03 1.24
C GLN A 14 20.55 -14.88 -0.28
N LEU A 15 21.67 -14.61 -0.94
CA LEU A 15 21.73 -14.42 -2.39
C LEU A 15 21.23 -15.63 -3.20
N PRO A 16 21.58 -16.89 -2.86
CA PRO A 16 21.07 -18.06 -3.58
C PRO A 16 19.54 -18.20 -3.53
N LEU A 17 18.88 -17.64 -2.50
CA LEU A 17 17.44 -17.73 -2.30
C LEU A 17 16.69 -16.58 -2.98
N LEU A 18 17.39 -15.63 -3.60
CA LEU A 18 16.77 -14.40 -4.11
C LEU A 18 15.73 -14.68 -5.20
N ALA A 19 16.07 -15.54 -6.17
CA ALA A 19 15.18 -15.86 -7.28
C ALA A 19 13.87 -16.52 -6.81
N GLU A 20 13.96 -17.48 -5.89
CA GLU A 20 12.81 -18.13 -5.28
C GLU A 20 11.94 -17.13 -4.51
N ARG A 21 12.56 -16.27 -3.69
CA ARG A 21 11.84 -15.24 -2.94
C ARG A 21 11.12 -14.24 -3.85
N VAL A 22 11.76 -13.81 -4.93
CA VAL A 22 11.14 -12.93 -5.92
C VAL A 22 9.95 -13.61 -6.59
N ALA A 23 10.07 -14.87 -7.00
CA ALA A 23 8.96 -15.63 -7.57
C ALA A 23 7.80 -15.73 -6.58
N ARG A 24 8.07 -15.98 -5.30
CA ARG A 24 7.05 -16.03 -4.24
C ARG A 24 6.37 -14.68 -4.05
N TRP A 25 7.11 -13.57 -3.97
CA TRP A 25 6.51 -12.23 -3.88
C TRP A 25 5.59 -11.92 -5.06
N ARG A 26 6.01 -12.29 -6.29
CA ARG A 26 5.17 -12.12 -7.48
C ARG A 26 3.86 -12.89 -7.37
N SER A 27 3.92 -14.15 -6.94
CA SER A 27 2.72 -14.96 -6.72
C SER A 27 1.74 -14.32 -5.71
N LEU A 28 2.26 -13.77 -4.59
CA LEU A 28 1.44 -13.06 -3.61
C LEU A 28 0.84 -11.77 -4.20
N TYR A 29 1.65 -11.00 -4.93
CA TYR A 29 1.22 -9.79 -5.62
C TYR A 29 0.11 -10.06 -6.64
N ASP A 30 0.32 -11.07 -7.50
CA ASP A 30 -0.65 -11.44 -8.55
C ASP A 30 -1.97 -11.92 -7.93
N THR A 31 -1.91 -12.64 -6.80
CA THR A 31 -3.10 -13.05 -6.06
C THR A 31 -3.89 -11.84 -5.55
N MET A 32 -3.21 -10.84 -4.99
CA MET A 32 -3.85 -9.59 -4.58
C MET A 32 -4.45 -8.84 -5.77
N ALA A 33 -3.70 -8.72 -6.87
CA ALA A 33 -4.14 -8.04 -8.07
C ALA A 33 -5.39 -8.67 -8.68
N VAL A 34 -5.44 -9.99 -8.75
CA VAL A 34 -6.63 -10.74 -9.21
C VAL A 34 -7.83 -10.49 -8.29
N GLY A 35 -7.62 -10.57 -6.97
CA GLY A 35 -8.69 -10.38 -5.98
C GLY A 35 -9.29 -8.97 -5.95
N LEU A 36 -8.51 -7.95 -6.36
CA LEU A 36 -8.93 -6.55 -6.40
C LEU A 36 -9.25 -6.02 -7.80
N LYS A 37 -9.16 -6.87 -8.84
CA LYS A 37 -9.35 -6.47 -10.24
C LYS A 37 -10.67 -5.73 -10.50
N ASN A 38 -11.74 -6.12 -9.79
CA ASN A 38 -13.08 -5.57 -9.97
C ASN A 38 -13.46 -4.54 -8.89
N ALA A 39 -12.53 -4.11 -8.05
CA ALA A 39 -12.79 -3.08 -7.06
C ALA A 39 -12.98 -1.72 -7.76
N ARG A 40 -14.19 -1.16 -7.67
CA ARG A 40 -14.56 0.07 -8.37
C ARG A 40 -13.68 1.25 -7.93
N GLY A 41 -13.10 1.94 -8.91
CA GLY A 41 -12.24 3.10 -8.68
C GLY A 41 -10.77 2.76 -8.38
N LEU A 42 -10.46 1.50 -8.09
CA LEU A 42 -9.09 1.06 -7.83
C LEU A 42 -8.29 0.99 -9.14
N ARG A 43 -7.10 1.56 -9.12
CA ARG A 43 -6.13 1.48 -10.23
C ARG A 43 -4.82 0.91 -9.74
N LEU A 44 -4.33 -0.11 -10.41
CA LEU A 44 -2.99 -0.65 -10.19
C LEU A 44 -1.98 0.16 -11.01
N THR A 45 -0.76 0.26 -10.50
CA THR A 45 0.36 0.85 -11.24
C THR A 45 0.63 0.01 -12.48
N GLN A 46 0.55 0.63 -13.66
CA GLN A 46 0.94 -0.01 -14.90
C GLN A 46 2.46 -0.15 -14.98
N ARG A 47 2.91 -1.34 -15.33
CA ARG A 47 4.33 -1.65 -15.47
C ARG A 47 4.66 -2.00 -16.91
N GLY A 48 5.82 -1.57 -17.36
CA GLY A 48 6.29 -1.92 -18.70
C GLY A 48 6.60 -3.41 -18.83
N ALA A 49 6.40 -3.98 -20.01
CA ALA A 49 6.65 -5.40 -20.28
C ALA A 49 8.11 -5.83 -20.00
N SER A 50 9.06 -4.88 -20.08
CA SER A 50 10.48 -5.09 -19.80
C SER A 50 10.84 -4.94 -18.30
N GLU A 51 9.89 -4.54 -17.46
CA GLU A 51 10.14 -4.32 -16.05
C GLU A 51 10.10 -5.64 -15.26
N ALA A 52 11.22 -5.99 -14.63
CA ALA A 52 11.32 -7.10 -13.69
C ALA A 52 11.17 -6.59 -12.26
N PHE A 53 9.94 -6.43 -11.77
CA PHE A 53 9.70 -5.96 -10.41
C PHE A 53 9.61 -7.11 -9.39
N VAL A 54 9.87 -6.80 -8.13
CA VAL A 54 9.91 -7.81 -7.05
C VAL A 54 8.52 -8.14 -6.51
N GLY A 55 7.64 -7.16 -6.38
CA GLY A 55 6.27 -7.36 -5.84
C GLY A 55 6.20 -7.52 -4.32
N SER A 56 7.20 -7.03 -3.56
CA SER A 56 7.25 -7.13 -2.09
C SER A 56 6.28 -6.20 -1.36
N SER A 57 5.64 -5.28 -2.07
CA SER A 57 4.52 -4.50 -1.59
C SER A 57 3.45 -4.40 -2.68
N PHE A 58 2.20 -4.26 -2.24
CA PHE A 58 1.06 -4.10 -3.10
C PHE A 58 0.59 -2.65 -3.05
N GLN A 59 0.78 -1.94 -4.14
CA GLN A 59 0.43 -0.53 -4.27
C GLN A 59 -0.76 -0.37 -5.21
N PHE A 60 -1.70 0.49 -4.82
CA PHE A 60 -2.83 0.86 -5.65
C PHE A 60 -3.24 2.31 -5.44
N LEU A 61 -3.99 2.84 -6.37
CA LEU A 61 -4.48 4.20 -6.37
C LEU A 61 -6.01 4.21 -6.30
N MET A 62 -6.56 5.19 -5.57
CA MET A 62 -7.99 5.54 -5.58
C MET A 62 -8.14 7.01 -5.99
N PRO A 63 -8.02 7.35 -7.30
CA PRO A 63 -7.88 8.74 -7.75
C PRO A 63 -9.08 9.63 -7.46
N GLU A 64 -10.27 9.05 -7.34
CA GLU A 64 -11.53 9.78 -7.14
C GLU A 64 -11.87 9.99 -5.65
N TRP A 65 -11.03 9.44 -4.75
CA TRP A 65 -11.28 9.50 -3.32
C TRP A 65 -10.67 10.76 -2.68
N GLY A 66 -11.43 11.37 -1.77
CA GLY A 66 -10.93 12.39 -0.85
C GLY A 66 -10.28 11.76 0.39
N ALA A 67 -9.70 12.62 1.23
CA ALA A 67 -8.99 12.21 2.45
C ALA A 67 -9.89 11.39 3.41
N LEU A 68 -11.16 11.75 3.55
CA LEU A 68 -12.09 11.04 4.43
C LEU A 68 -12.28 9.58 4.01
N HIS A 69 -12.48 9.31 2.71
CA HIS A 69 -12.58 7.94 2.21
C HIS A 69 -11.30 7.13 2.46
N ALA A 70 -10.15 7.76 2.22
CA ALA A 70 -8.85 7.12 2.43
C ALA A 70 -8.61 6.77 3.90
N GLN A 71 -8.86 7.70 4.82
CA GLN A 71 -8.76 7.48 6.26
C GLN A 71 -9.73 6.40 6.74
N THR A 72 -10.97 6.42 6.23
CA THR A 72 -11.98 5.41 6.54
C THR A 72 -11.53 4.02 6.11
N LEU A 73 -10.97 3.86 4.89
CA LEU A 73 -10.45 2.58 4.44
C LEU A 73 -9.31 2.08 5.34
N VAL A 74 -8.34 2.94 5.66
CA VAL A 74 -7.21 2.57 6.54
C VAL A 74 -7.73 2.12 7.91
N ALA A 75 -8.66 2.88 8.52
CA ALA A 75 -9.21 2.56 9.82
C ALA A 75 -10.01 1.25 9.82
N ARG A 76 -10.86 1.02 8.82
CA ARG A 76 -11.66 -0.21 8.70
C ARG A 76 -10.79 -1.43 8.38
N ALA A 77 -9.80 -1.28 7.50
CA ALA A 77 -8.83 -2.33 7.20
C ALA A 77 -8.05 -2.74 8.47
N ALA A 78 -7.57 -1.77 9.25
CA ALA A 78 -6.86 -2.01 10.51
C ALA A 78 -7.71 -2.78 11.54
N LYS A 79 -9.01 -2.43 11.69
CA LYS A 79 -9.95 -3.17 12.56
C LYS A 79 -10.12 -4.65 12.15
N ARG A 80 -9.84 -4.97 10.89
CA ARG A 80 -9.88 -6.33 10.35
C ARG A 80 -8.50 -6.99 10.23
N GLY A 81 -7.48 -6.38 10.85
CA GLY A 81 -6.11 -6.91 10.88
C GLY A 81 -5.28 -6.68 9.62
N VAL A 82 -5.73 -5.78 8.72
CA VAL A 82 -5.00 -5.43 7.50
C VAL A 82 -4.26 -4.11 7.69
N ASP A 83 -2.92 -4.16 7.75
CA ASP A 83 -2.06 -2.96 7.86
C ASP A 83 -1.90 -2.30 6.48
N LEU A 84 -2.78 -1.35 6.21
CA LEU A 84 -2.79 -0.56 4.99
C LEU A 84 -2.26 0.84 5.27
N LYS A 85 -1.38 1.34 4.42
CA LYS A 85 -0.78 2.67 4.52
C LYS A 85 -1.34 3.58 3.43
N TRP A 86 -1.57 4.83 3.80
CA TRP A 86 -2.00 5.89 2.90
C TRP A 86 -0.99 7.03 2.93
N PHE A 87 -0.55 7.51 1.75
CA PHE A 87 0.51 8.52 1.63
C PHE A 87 -0.01 9.96 1.63
N GLY A 88 -1.31 10.16 1.61
CA GLY A 88 -1.93 11.50 1.55
C GLY A 88 -2.12 12.18 2.90
N ALA A 89 -1.69 11.57 4.01
CA ALA A 89 -1.82 12.16 5.34
C ALA A 89 -1.01 13.46 5.49
N ASP A 90 -1.53 14.42 6.24
CA ASP A 90 -0.87 15.72 6.47
C ASP A 90 0.33 15.64 7.42
N SER A 91 0.46 14.53 8.15
CA SER A 91 1.59 14.25 9.03
C SER A 91 2.14 12.85 8.76
N PRO A 92 3.44 12.59 9.00
CA PRO A 92 4.03 11.27 8.84
C PRO A 92 3.39 10.26 9.79
N ILE A 93 2.97 9.11 9.25
CA ILE A 93 2.45 8.00 10.04
C ILE A 93 3.32 6.77 9.77
N GLY A 94 4.06 6.31 10.76
CA GLY A 94 5.01 5.22 10.60
C GLY A 94 6.08 5.57 9.55
N PHE A 95 6.16 4.76 8.48
CA PHE A 95 7.10 4.99 7.38
C PHE A 95 6.50 5.73 6.19
N THR A 96 5.24 6.18 6.27
CA THR A 96 4.64 7.02 5.23
C THR A 96 5.04 8.46 5.47
N SER A 97 5.70 9.07 4.50
CA SER A 97 5.98 10.50 4.53
C SER A 97 5.90 11.07 3.12
N ARG A 98 5.40 12.30 3.04
CA ARG A 98 5.42 13.08 1.82
C ARG A 98 6.74 13.86 1.76
N TYR A 99 7.12 14.36 0.58
CA TYR A 99 8.32 15.16 0.38
C TYR A 99 8.33 16.44 1.23
N ASP A 100 7.16 17.04 1.46
CA ASP A 100 6.96 18.26 2.27
C ASP A 100 7.10 18.04 3.79
N HIS A 101 7.07 16.79 4.24
CA HIS A 101 7.42 16.43 5.62
C HIS A 101 8.94 16.42 5.88
N TRP A 102 9.74 16.49 4.85
CA TRP A 102 11.19 16.38 4.98
C TRP A 102 11.83 17.75 5.09
N ARG A 103 12.46 18.02 6.23
CA ARG A 103 13.12 19.30 6.52
C ARG A 103 14.09 19.77 5.44
N PHE A 104 14.68 18.84 4.68
CA PHE A 104 15.65 19.12 3.63
C PHE A 104 15.07 19.25 2.21
N ALA A 105 13.79 18.94 2.05
CA ALA A 105 13.09 19.02 0.76
C ALA A 105 12.14 20.26 0.70
N ALA A 106 12.29 21.19 1.66
CA ALA A 106 11.45 22.36 1.75
C ALA A 106 11.57 23.27 0.51
N GLY A 107 10.43 23.65 -0.06
CA GLY A 107 10.33 24.85 -0.89
C GLY A 107 9.77 24.71 -2.30
N LYS A 108 9.52 23.53 -2.85
CA LYS A 108 8.83 23.39 -4.15
C LYS A 108 7.51 22.67 -3.99
N ALA A 109 6.42 23.33 -4.40
CA ALA A 109 5.14 22.64 -4.58
C ALA A 109 5.26 21.68 -5.76
N LEU A 110 4.82 20.44 -5.58
CA LEU A 110 4.80 19.39 -6.60
C LEU A 110 3.36 18.88 -6.77
N PRO A 111 2.50 19.66 -7.46
CA PRO A 111 1.06 19.39 -7.49
C PRO A 111 0.69 18.04 -8.09
N GLU A 112 1.40 17.57 -9.11
CA GLU A 112 1.19 16.23 -9.68
C GLU A 112 1.57 15.12 -8.69
N THR A 113 2.69 15.29 -7.96
CA THR A 113 3.11 14.38 -6.90
C THR A 113 2.08 14.35 -5.78
N ASP A 114 1.58 15.52 -5.37
CA ASP A 114 0.56 15.63 -4.33
C ASP A 114 -0.74 14.90 -4.71
N GLN A 115 -1.18 15.01 -5.96
CA GLN A 115 -2.33 14.25 -6.45
C GLN A 115 -2.12 12.74 -6.39
N ILE A 116 -0.94 12.27 -6.79
CA ILE A 116 -0.60 10.84 -6.71
C ILE A 116 -0.60 10.38 -5.25
N LEU A 117 0.10 11.09 -4.38
CA LEU A 117 0.21 10.71 -2.96
C LEU A 117 -1.13 10.70 -2.24
N LYS A 118 -2.02 11.65 -2.53
CA LYS A 118 -3.39 11.68 -1.98
C LYS A 118 -4.20 10.44 -2.31
N SER A 119 -3.92 9.79 -3.42
CA SER A 119 -4.64 8.60 -3.89
C SER A 119 -3.89 7.29 -3.63
N LEU A 120 -2.63 7.34 -3.19
CA LEU A 120 -1.73 6.19 -3.11
C LEU A 120 -1.87 5.44 -1.78
N PHE A 121 -2.10 4.13 -1.91
CA PHE A 121 -2.07 3.16 -0.82
C PHE A 121 -0.95 2.15 -1.03
N ASP A 122 -0.39 1.64 0.06
CA ASP A 122 0.65 0.60 0.09
C ASP A 122 0.38 -0.41 1.19
N MET A 123 0.56 -1.67 0.86
CA MET A 123 0.56 -2.77 1.82
C MET A 123 1.77 -3.66 1.61
N ARG A 124 2.50 -3.95 2.67
CA ARG A 124 3.61 -4.91 2.62
C ARG A 124 3.09 -6.33 2.42
N LEU A 125 3.82 -7.10 1.60
CA LEU A 125 3.58 -8.52 1.38
C LEU A 125 4.73 -9.34 1.98
N PRO A 126 4.72 -9.64 3.29
CA PRO A 126 5.76 -10.46 3.90
C PRO A 126 5.74 -11.88 3.32
N LEU A 127 6.93 -12.49 3.18
CA LEU A 127 7.04 -13.87 2.68
C LEU A 127 6.43 -14.93 3.62
N THR A 128 6.01 -14.54 4.81
CA THR A 128 5.23 -15.38 5.73
C THR A 128 3.79 -15.56 5.27
N PHE A 129 3.27 -14.68 4.41
CA PHE A 129 1.93 -14.81 3.85
C PHE A 129 1.86 -15.99 2.88
N THR A 130 0.69 -16.60 2.86
CA THR A 130 0.29 -17.59 1.85
C THR A 130 -0.61 -16.94 0.80
N PRO A 131 -0.80 -17.56 -0.38
CA PRO A 131 -1.82 -17.10 -1.33
C PRO A 131 -3.24 -17.03 -0.73
N ALA A 132 -3.56 -17.94 0.21
CA ALA A 132 -4.86 -17.92 0.89
C ALA A 132 -5.05 -16.66 1.76
N ASP A 133 -3.98 -16.21 2.44
CA ASP A 133 -4.00 -14.96 3.20
C ASP A 133 -4.22 -13.77 2.27
N CYS A 134 -3.55 -13.75 1.11
CA CYS A 134 -3.73 -12.70 0.11
C CYS A 134 -5.16 -12.69 -0.46
N VAL A 135 -5.78 -13.85 -0.70
CA VAL A 135 -7.19 -13.94 -1.11
C VAL A 135 -8.11 -13.35 -0.03
N LEU A 136 -7.87 -13.67 1.23
CA LEU A 136 -8.66 -13.14 2.35
C LEU A 136 -8.51 -11.62 2.47
N ILE A 137 -7.27 -11.11 2.43
CA ILE A 137 -6.98 -9.68 2.50
C ILE A 137 -7.63 -8.94 1.32
N ALA A 138 -7.52 -9.48 0.10
CA ALA A 138 -8.15 -8.88 -1.07
C ALA A 138 -9.68 -8.82 -0.94
N LYS A 139 -10.32 -9.86 -0.39
CA LYS A 139 -11.77 -9.85 -0.10
C LYS A 139 -12.14 -8.79 0.93
N ILE A 140 -11.34 -8.64 1.98
CA ILE A 140 -11.55 -7.61 3.00
C ILE A 140 -11.48 -6.22 2.36
N LEU A 141 -10.40 -5.91 1.65
CA LEU A 141 -10.23 -4.61 1.01
C LEU A 141 -11.31 -4.34 -0.05
N HIS A 142 -11.67 -5.33 -0.86
CA HIS A 142 -12.73 -5.21 -1.86
C HIS A 142 -14.08 -4.86 -1.21
N ALA A 143 -14.44 -5.54 -0.13
CA ALA A 143 -15.69 -5.29 0.59
C ALA A 143 -15.73 -3.89 1.22
N GLU A 144 -14.61 -3.44 1.83
CA GLU A 144 -14.53 -2.11 2.43
C GLU A 144 -14.59 -1.02 1.35
N ILE A 145 -13.85 -1.18 0.24
CA ILE A 145 -13.89 -0.25 -0.89
C ILE A 145 -15.32 -0.15 -1.46
N GLN A 146 -15.99 -1.28 -1.64
CA GLN A 146 -17.36 -1.31 -2.14
C GLN A 146 -18.32 -0.59 -1.17
N SER A 147 -18.21 -0.86 0.13
CA SER A 147 -19.03 -0.21 1.15
C SER A 147 -18.84 1.31 1.18
N ILE A 148 -17.58 1.78 1.12
CA ILE A 148 -17.27 3.21 1.09
C ILE A 148 -17.82 3.88 -0.17
N ASN A 149 -17.68 3.23 -1.34
CA ASN A 149 -18.22 3.76 -2.60
C ASN A 149 -19.76 3.84 -2.62
N GLN A 150 -20.44 3.00 -1.85
CA GLN A 150 -21.91 2.99 -1.75
C GLN A 150 -22.44 4.04 -0.76
N ALA A 151 -21.70 4.29 0.32
CA ALA A 151 -22.11 5.22 1.36
C ALA A 151 -22.13 6.70 0.89
N GLY A 152 -21.41 7.03 -0.19
CA GLY A 152 -21.26 8.42 -0.65
C GLY A 152 -20.39 9.27 0.30
N PRO A 153 -20.07 10.51 -0.07
CA PRO A 153 -19.21 11.37 0.73
C PRO A 153 -19.85 11.89 2.04
N ASP A 154 -21.17 11.73 2.24
CA ASP A 154 -21.90 12.35 3.34
C ASP A 154 -22.38 11.39 4.44
N ALA A 155 -22.07 10.12 4.37
CA ALA A 155 -22.65 9.12 5.27
C ALA A 155 -21.69 8.66 6.37
N ASP A 156 -21.00 9.52 7.07
CA ASP A 156 -20.60 9.25 8.47
C ASP A 156 -19.75 10.40 9.08
N GLY A 157 -20.39 11.53 9.33
CA GLY A 157 -19.80 12.61 10.15
C GLY A 157 -19.75 12.31 11.64
N THR A 158 -19.95 11.07 12.06
CA THR A 158 -19.89 10.67 13.46
C THR A 158 -18.56 10.00 13.76
N LEU A 159 -17.57 10.82 14.11
CA LEU A 159 -16.42 10.35 14.88
C LEU A 159 -16.95 9.79 16.20
N LEU A 160 -16.97 8.47 16.35
CA LEU A 160 -17.11 7.86 17.66
C LEU A 160 -15.87 8.28 18.47
N SER A 161 -16.07 9.24 19.37
CA SER A 161 -15.15 9.52 20.45
C SER A 161 -15.01 8.23 21.26
N VAL A 162 -13.81 7.66 21.26
CA VAL A 162 -13.45 6.58 22.16
C VAL A 162 -12.96 7.24 23.44
N ASP A 163 -13.78 7.17 24.48
CA ASP A 163 -13.36 7.38 25.88
C ASP A 163 -12.42 6.27 26.32
#